data_99c43251986ebd5ef1c18e876fdf4285
#
_entry.id   99c43251986ebd5ef1c18e876fdf4285
#
_cell.length_a   1.000
_cell.length_b   1.000
_cell.length_c   1.000
_cell.angle_alpha   90.00
_cell.angle_beta   90.00
_cell.angle_gamma   90.00
#
_symmetry.space_group_name_H-M   'P 1'
#
loop_
_entity.id
_entity.type
_entity.pdbx_description
1 polymer ?
#
loop_
_entity_poly.entity_id
_entity_poly.type
_entity_poly.pdbx_seq_one_letter_code
_entity_poly.pdbx_strand_id
1 'polypeptide(L)'
;MQMPAPRTPYVVDNSDWLKTAAIILVAIDHFGYFFIEDADWWSVFGRMAAPVFFFMLGYAQSRIVPLRWIWLGVILTLLDSWNNDWSWVAPNILLSLALIRIARPYVKIFIQRFDWLAFVILVSALLVVLPITANVVEYGAEGWLWALFGLCQRMYVDGRSASKLDGTAQSSDTPAHPITQNIGLMRLLACFVAAVVYVWQEQIGFSFSEIQLIAVVLGIGVMSLGLCLFRRGPSRIQPPEPIAGALHFIGWHTLEIYAIQLAGSELIIKLAPNLAA
;
A
#
# COMPACT_ATOMS: atom_id res chain seq x y z
N MET A 1 -36.91 -8.51 -30.21
CA MET A 1 -36.20 -8.69 -28.93
C MET A 1 -34.71 -8.79 -29.23
N GLN A 2 -33.93 -7.71 -29.09
CA GLN A 2 -32.48 -7.77 -29.29
C GLN A 2 -31.86 -8.47 -28.09
N MET A 3 -31.14 -9.58 -28.32
CA MET A 3 -30.35 -10.22 -27.28
C MET A 3 -29.27 -9.22 -26.79
N PRO A 4 -29.08 -9.04 -25.48
CA PRO A 4 -28.02 -8.21 -24.98
C PRO A 4 -26.69 -8.74 -25.51
N ALA A 5 -25.78 -7.84 -25.96
CA ALA A 5 -24.47 -8.20 -26.43
C ALA A 5 -23.73 -9.04 -25.37
N PRO A 6 -23.00 -10.09 -25.75
CA PRO A 6 -22.26 -10.90 -24.81
C PRO A 6 -21.30 -10.01 -24.03
N ARG A 7 -21.38 -10.05 -22.68
CA ARG A 7 -20.46 -9.33 -21.81
C ARG A 7 -19.06 -9.86 -22.07
N THR A 8 -18.12 -8.97 -22.39
CA THR A 8 -16.71 -9.33 -22.46
C THR A 8 -16.28 -9.86 -21.09
N PRO A 9 -15.64 -11.04 -21.03
CA PRO A 9 -15.21 -11.61 -19.75
C PRO A 9 -14.26 -10.66 -19.03
N TYR A 10 -14.39 -10.55 -17.71
CA TYR A 10 -13.48 -9.75 -16.88
C TYR A 10 -12.08 -10.38 -16.88
N VAL A 11 -11.10 -9.64 -17.35
CA VAL A 11 -9.70 -10.06 -17.27
C VAL A 11 -9.14 -9.57 -15.93
N VAL A 12 -8.83 -10.50 -15.03
CA VAL A 12 -8.25 -10.19 -13.71
C VAL A 12 -6.80 -9.72 -13.88
N ASP A 13 -6.49 -8.57 -13.29
CA ASP A 13 -5.15 -8.00 -13.25
C ASP A 13 -4.39 -8.48 -11.98
N ASN A 14 -3.06 -8.52 -12.05
CA ASN A 14 -2.24 -8.83 -10.88
C ASN A 14 -2.50 -7.88 -9.70
N SER A 15 -2.93 -6.64 -9.99
CA SER A 15 -3.31 -5.68 -8.94
C SER A 15 -4.61 -6.04 -8.23
N ASP A 16 -5.53 -6.76 -8.88
CA ASP A 16 -6.80 -7.16 -8.27
C ASP A 16 -6.54 -8.25 -7.22
N TRP A 17 -5.67 -9.21 -7.54
CA TRP A 17 -5.22 -10.22 -6.58
C TRP A 17 -4.53 -9.60 -5.37
N LEU A 18 -3.58 -8.70 -5.62
CA LEU A 18 -2.79 -8.08 -4.56
C LEU A 18 -3.66 -7.23 -3.61
N LYS A 19 -4.58 -6.44 -4.16
CA LYS A 19 -5.50 -5.61 -3.38
C LYS A 19 -6.51 -6.48 -2.62
N THR A 20 -7.01 -7.56 -3.24
CA THR A 20 -7.92 -8.49 -2.56
C THR A 20 -7.23 -9.18 -1.40
N ALA A 21 -5.99 -9.65 -1.58
CA ALA A 21 -5.22 -10.21 -0.47
C ALA A 21 -5.02 -9.19 0.65
N ALA A 22 -4.65 -7.94 0.31
CA ALA A 22 -4.46 -6.88 1.30
C ALA A 22 -5.75 -6.57 2.08
N ILE A 23 -6.91 -6.47 1.42
CA ILE A 23 -8.17 -6.16 2.13
C ILE A 23 -8.65 -7.32 3.02
N ILE A 24 -8.35 -8.56 2.64
CA ILE A 24 -8.60 -9.71 3.52
C ILE A 24 -7.72 -9.63 4.77
N LEU A 25 -6.44 -9.29 4.62
CA LEU A 25 -5.53 -9.11 5.75
C LEU A 25 -5.97 -7.97 6.67
N VAL A 26 -6.44 -6.84 6.11
CA VAL A 26 -7.05 -5.76 6.91
C VAL A 26 -8.29 -6.25 7.66
N ALA A 27 -9.14 -7.07 7.02
CA ALA A 27 -10.33 -7.62 7.67
C ALA A 27 -9.95 -8.51 8.86
N ILE A 28 -8.90 -9.31 8.71
CA ILE A 28 -8.35 -10.14 9.77
C ILE A 28 -7.83 -9.27 10.92
N ASP A 29 -7.03 -8.25 10.61
CA ASP A 29 -6.46 -7.33 11.60
C ASP A 29 -7.54 -6.62 12.42
N HIS A 30 -8.47 -5.96 11.74
CA HIS A 30 -9.53 -5.21 12.42
C HIS A 30 -10.47 -6.12 13.22
N PHE A 31 -10.80 -7.30 12.67
CA PHE A 31 -11.63 -8.24 13.42
C PHE A 31 -10.94 -8.69 14.72
N GLY A 32 -9.64 -9.01 14.65
CA GLY A 32 -8.84 -9.29 15.83
C GLY A 32 -8.83 -8.14 16.81
N TYR A 33 -8.42 -6.95 16.34
CA TYR A 33 -8.26 -5.74 17.17
C TYR A 33 -9.54 -5.33 17.91
N PHE A 34 -10.70 -5.44 17.25
CA PHE A 34 -11.95 -4.94 17.79
C PHE A 34 -12.77 -5.97 18.59
N PHE A 35 -12.62 -7.28 18.31
CA PHE A 35 -13.56 -8.29 18.79
C PHE A 35 -12.93 -9.50 19.50
N ILE A 36 -11.59 -9.55 19.60
CA ILE A 36 -10.91 -10.71 20.19
C ILE A 36 -9.93 -10.25 21.26
N GLU A 37 -10.09 -10.73 22.49
CA GLU A 37 -9.08 -10.56 23.55
C GLU A 37 -7.79 -11.32 23.16
N ASP A 38 -6.63 -10.77 23.51
CA ASP A 38 -5.30 -11.33 23.18
C ASP A 38 -5.08 -11.56 21.66
N ALA A 39 -5.52 -10.60 20.83
CA ALA A 39 -5.55 -10.70 19.37
C ALA A 39 -4.20 -10.53 18.67
N ASP A 40 -3.07 -10.61 19.38
CA ASP A 40 -1.73 -10.33 18.81
C ASP A 40 -1.46 -11.08 17.50
N TRP A 41 -1.86 -12.35 17.39
CA TRP A 41 -1.66 -13.11 16.15
C TRP A 41 -2.48 -12.60 14.97
N TRP A 42 -3.64 -12.00 15.20
CA TRP A 42 -4.43 -11.38 14.15
C TRP A 42 -3.70 -10.16 13.59
N SER A 43 -3.10 -9.36 14.49
CA SER A 43 -2.26 -8.23 14.10
C SER A 43 -1.00 -8.66 13.37
N VAL A 44 -0.33 -9.77 13.77
CA VAL A 44 0.82 -10.32 13.04
C VAL A 44 0.51 -10.52 11.55
N PHE A 45 -0.65 -11.07 11.21
CA PHE A 45 -1.05 -11.26 9.82
C PHE A 45 -1.57 -9.97 9.18
N GLY A 46 -2.35 -9.19 9.91
CA GLY A 46 -2.98 -7.98 9.40
C GLY A 46 -2.00 -6.89 9.02
N ARG A 47 -0.91 -6.74 9.76
CA ARG A 47 0.12 -5.73 9.51
C ARG A 47 0.76 -5.83 8.13
N MET A 48 0.70 -6.97 7.45
CA MET A 48 1.19 -7.11 6.08
C MET A 48 0.37 -6.32 5.03
N ALA A 49 -0.82 -5.84 5.39
CA ALA A 49 -1.71 -5.15 4.45
C ALA A 49 -1.28 -3.72 4.12
N ALA A 50 -0.92 -2.92 5.14
CA ALA A 50 -0.57 -1.51 4.96
C ALA A 50 0.59 -1.30 3.97
N PRO A 51 1.72 -2.03 4.05
CA PRO A 51 2.78 -1.97 3.06
C PRO A 51 2.32 -2.15 1.62
N VAL A 52 1.36 -3.05 1.38
CA VAL A 52 0.81 -3.30 0.05
C VAL A 52 0.07 -2.07 -0.48
N PHE A 53 -0.76 -1.42 0.34
CA PHE A 53 -1.50 -0.22 -0.08
C PHE A 53 -0.56 0.94 -0.42
N PHE A 54 0.41 1.21 0.43
CA PHE A 54 1.40 2.26 0.19
C PHE A 54 2.26 1.97 -1.04
N PHE A 55 2.74 0.72 -1.19
CA PHE A 55 3.45 0.29 -2.40
C PHE A 55 2.62 0.48 -3.66
N MET A 56 1.36 0.01 -3.66
CA MET A 56 0.46 0.14 -4.81
C MET A 56 0.22 1.61 -5.18
N LEU A 57 0.15 2.49 -4.19
CA LEU A 57 -0.02 3.91 -4.40
C LEU A 57 1.22 4.54 -5.06
N GLY A 58 2.42 4.19 -4.59
CA GLY A 58 3.68 4.59 -5.20
C GLY A 58 3.83 4.07 -6.63
N TYR A 59 3.39 2.84 -6.87
CA TYR A 59 3.43 2.19 -8.18
C TYR A 59 2.40 2.74 -9.17
N ALA A 60 1.25 3.26 -8.69
CA ALA A 60 0.16 3.75 -9.54
C ALA A 60 0.59 4.93 -10.43
N GLN A 61 -0.03 5.07 -11.61
CA GLN A 61 0.24 6.20 -12.52
C GLN A 61 -0.74 7.37 -12.35
N SER A 62 -1.93 7.10 -11.83
CA SER A 62 -2.97 8.12 -11.69
C SER A 62 -2.54 9.22 -10.72
N ARG A 63 -2.79 10.47 -11.11
CA ARG A 63 -2.53 11.68 -10.30
C ARG A 63 -3.78 12.18 -9.57
N ILE A 64 -4.95 11.68 -9.95
CA ILE A 64 -6.22 12.17 -9.43
C ILE A 64 -6.45 11.57 -8.06
N VAL A 65 -6.60 12.42 -7.05
CA VAL A 65 -7.07 12.04 -5.72
C VAL A 65 -8.59 12.19 -5.71
N PRO A 66 -9.36 11.10 -5.56
CA PRO A 66 -10.80 11.20 -5.42
C PRO A 66 -11.16 11.95 -4.14
N LEU A 67 -12.00 12.97 -4.21
CA LEU A 67 -12.45 13.72 -3.02
C LEU A 67 -13.05 12.81 -1.94
N ARG A 68 -13.67 11.69 -2.36
CA ARG A 68 -14.21 10.68 -1.44
C ARG A 68 -13.16 10.13 -0.46
N TRP A 69 -11.88 10.02 -0.85
CA TRP A 69 -10.81 9.57 0.07
C TRP A 69 -10.60 10.55 1.20
N ILE A 70 -10.64 11.84 0.89
CA ILE A 70 -10.48 12.91 1.88
C ILE A 70 -11.67 12.90 2.84
N TRP A 71 -12.90 12.87 2.30
CA TRP A 71 -14.10 12.84 3.13
C TRP A 71 -14.20 11.59 4.00
N LEU A 72 -13.93 10.41 3.44
CA LEU A 72 -13.90 9.16 4.22
C LEU A 72 -12.80 9.21 5.29
N GLY A 73 -11.60 9.67 4.96
CA GLY A 73 -10.52 9.81 5.93
C GLY A 73 -10.87 10.75 7.07
N VAL A 74 -11.52 11.89 6.78
CA VAL A 74 -11.99 12.83 7.81
C VAL A 74 -13.09 12.19 8.67
N ILE A 75 -14.07 11.52 8.06
CA ILE A 75 -15.16 10.86 8.80
C ILE A 75 -14.61 9.78 9.72
N LEU A 76 -13.69 8.94 9.24
CA LEU A 76 -13.07 7.88 10.05
C LEU A 76 -12.25 8.46 11.20
N THR A 77 -11.47 9.52 10.97
CA THR A 77 -10.74 10.22 12.03
C THR A 77 -11.70 10.80 13.09
N LEU A 78 -12.85 11.35 12.67
CA LEU A 78 -13.84 11.88 13.60
C LEU A 78 -14.54 10.77 14.40
N LEU A 79 -14.82 9.62 13.78
CA LEU A 79 -15.38 8.45 14.46
C LEU A 79 -14.41 7.90 15.52
N ASP A 80 -13.16 7.75 15.17
CA ASP A 80 -12.11 7.31 16.08
C ASP A 80 -11.93 8.32 17.23
N SER A 81 -11.89 9.63 16.95
CA SER A 81 -11.88 10.68 17.99
C SER A 81 -13.09 10.60 18.91
N TRP A 82 -14.27 10.32 18.38
CA TRP A 82 -15.49 10.16 19.17
C TRP A 82 -15.43 8.93 20.08
N ASN A 83 -14.86 7.82 19.60
CA ASN A 83 -14.66 6.62 20.42
C ASN A 83 -13.64 6.83 21.54
N ASN A 84 -12.66 7.70 21.30
CA ASN A 84 -11.63 8.08 22.27
C ASN A 84 -11.96 9.37 23.04
N ASP A 85 -13.24 9.66 23.27
CA ASP A 85 -13.75 10.81 24.05
C ASP A 85 -13.15 12.15 23.60
N TRP A 86 -13.02 12.34 22.25
CA TRP A 86 -12.45 13.52 21.60
C TRP A 86 -11.00 13.81 21.96
N SER A 87 -10.27 12.81 22.45
CA SER A 87 -8.82 12.91 22.58
C SER A 87 -8.13 12.97 21.20
N TRP A 88 -6.86 13.38 21.18
CA TRP A 88 -6.10 13.40 19.95
C TRP A 88 -5.92 11.97 19.40
N VAL A 89 -6.32 11.77 18.15
CA VAL A 89 -6.03 10.58 17.36
C VAL A 89 -5.32 10.97 16.08
N ALA A 90 -4.45 10.07 15.59
CA ALA A 90 -3.76 10.30 14.32
C ALA A 90 -4.77 10.30 13.16
N PRO A 91 -4.68 11.24 12.20
CA PRO A 91 -5.50 11.23 11.00
C PRO A 91 -5.42 9.88 10.29
N ASN A 92 -6.59 9.36 9.88
CA ASN A 92 -6.74 8.05 9.26
C ASN A 92 -5.84 7.85 8.03
N ILE A 93 -5.39 6.63 7.79
CA ILE A 93 -4.51 6.22 6.67
C ILE A 93 -4.96 6.75 5.30
N LEU A 94 -6.25 6.95 5.05
CA LEU A 94 -6.76 7.50 3.79
C LEU A 94 -6.22 8.90 3.49
N LEU A 95 -6.00 9.72 4.53
CA LEU A 95 -5.41 11.05 4.39
C LEU A 95 -3.91 10.94 4.06
N SER A 96 -3.20 10.01 4.69
CA SER A 96 -1.80 9.69 4.35
C SER A 96 -1.67 9.22 2.89
N LEU A 97 -2.56 8.33 2.44
CA LEU A 97 -2.61 7.86 1.06
C LEU A 97 -2.90 9.01 0.07
N ALA A 98 -3.80 9.93 0.41
CA ALA A 98 -4.10 11.10 -0.41
C ALA A 98 -2.88 12.03 -0.57
N LEU A 99 -2.17 12.32 0.53
CA LEU A 99 -0.96 13.14 0.53
C LEU A 99 0.15 12.53 -0.34
N ILE A 100 0.42 11.23 -0.18
CA ILE A 100 1.40 10.50 -1.00
C ILE A 100 1.04 10.60 -2.48
N ARG A 101 -0.24 10.45 -2.82
CA ARG A 101 -0.69 10.51 -4.21
C ARG A 101 -0.48 11.90 -4.84
N ILE A 102 -0.68 12.97 -4.06
CA ILE A 102 -0.40 14.34 -4.48
C ILE A 102 1.11 14.54 -4.68
N ALA A 103 1.93 14.08 -3.74
CA ALA A 103 3.38 14.30 -3.77
C ALA A 103 4.11 13.42 -4.79
N ARG A 104 3.60 12.22 -5.10
CA ARG A 104 4.25 11.23 -5.96
C ARG A 104 4.80 11.77 -7.29
N PRO A 105 4.09 12.58 -8.09
CA PRO A 105 4.62 13.10 -9.34
C PRO A 105 5.84 14.01 -9.13
N TYR A 106 5.87 14.79 -8.07
CA TYR A 106 6.99 15.66 -7.72
C TYR A 106 8.20 14.84 -7.27
N VAL A 107 7.98 13.82 -6.43
CA VAL A 107 9.01 12.86 -6.03
C VAL A 107 9.61 12.15 -7.24
N LYS A 108 8.77 11.72 -8.21
CA LYS A 108 9.24 11.12 -9.46
C LYS A 108 10.16 12.07 -10.23
N ILE A 109 9.72 13.31 -10.45
CA ILE A 109 10.51 14.32 -11.16
C ILE A 109 11.83 14.59 -10.43
N PHE A 110 11.81 14.68 -9.11
CA PHE A 110 12.99 14.92 -8.29
C PHE A 110 14.01 13.78 -8.44
N ILE A 111 13.57 12.52 -8.35
CA ILE A 111 14.45 11.35 -8.60
C ILE A 111 14.97 11.35 -10.04
N GLN A 112 14.14 11.66 -11.03
CA GLN A 112 14.54 11.70 -12.42
C GLN A 112 15.59 12.80 -12.71
N ARG A 113 15.56 13.90 -11.95
CA ARG A 113 16.47 15.04 -12.15
C ARG A 113 17.80 14.87 -11.42
N PHE A 114 17.80 14.32 -10.21
CA PHE A 114 18.98 14.28 -9.33
C PHE A 114 19.43 12.85 -9.01
N ASP A 115 18.78 11.85 -9.59
CA ASP A 115 19.13 10.42 -9.51
C ASP A 115 19.37 9.95 -8.07
N TRP A 116 20.55 9.40 -7.81
CA TRP A 116 20.96 8.86 -6.51
C TRP A 116 20.92 9.90 -5.38
N LEU A 117 21.30 11.13 -5.67
CA LEU A 117 21.27 12.20 -4.67
C LEU A 117 19.84 12.46 -4.16
N ALA A 118 18.86 12.53 -5.07
CA ALA A 118 17.46 12.69 -4.69
C ALA A 118 16.97 11.52 -3.84
N PHE A 119 17.34 10.29 -4.20
CA PHE A 119 16.97 9.10 -3.46
C PHE A 119 17.52 9.13 -2.02
N VAL A 120 18.81 9.42 -1.85
CA VAL A 120 19.45 9.52 -0.52
C VAL A 120 18.80 10.62 0.31
N ILE A 121 18.58 11.81 -0.28
CA ILE A 121 17.92 12.92 0.43
C ILE A 121 16.50 12.51 0.89
N LEU A 122 15.71 11.88 0.03
CA LEU A 122 14.34 11.46 0.38
C LEU A 122 14.32 10.41 1.49
N VAL A 123 15.15 9.38 1.39
CA VAL A 123 15.25 8.34 2.43
C VAL A 123 15.72 8.96 3.74
N SER A 124 16.78 9.77 3.72
CA SER A 124 17.30 10.42 4.94
C SER A 124 16.26 11.35 5.57
N ALA A 125 15.57 12.16 4.76
CA ALA A 125 14.51 13.03 5.26
C ALA A 125 13.38 12.24 5.92
N LEU A 126 12.92 11.14 5.30
CA LEU A 126 11.89 10.28 5.87
C LEU A 126 12.34 9.62 7.18
N LEU A 127 13.60 9.17 7.28
CA LEU A 127 14.14 8.61 8.51
C LEU A 127 14.26 9.66 9.63
N VAL A 128 14.64 10.89 9.31
CA VAL A 128 14.74 11.99 10.28
C VAL A 128 13.36 12.39 10.83
N VAL A 129 12.34 12.44 9.98
CA VAL A 129 10.98 12.82 10.42
C VAL A 129 10.17 11.66 11.00
N LEU A 130 10.68 10.42 10.91
CA LEU A 130 9.97 9.21 11.36
C LEU A 130 9.45 9.30 12.79
N PRO A 131 10.27 9.69 13.81
CA PRO A 131 9.81 9.77 15.20
C PRO A 131 8.68 10.79 15.42
N ILE A 132 8.66 11.85 14.62
CA ILE A 132 7.63 12.89 14.70
C ILE A 132 6.34 12.40 14.04
N THR A 133 6.46 11.84 12.83
CA THR A 133 5.30 11.45 12.03
C THR A 133 4.58 10.22 12.57
N ALA A 134 5.28 9.34 13.28
CA ALA A 134 4.69 8.16 13.92
C ALA A 134 3.56 8.51 14.93
N ASN A 135 3.63 9.71 15.54
CA ASN A 135 2.63 10.17 16.52
C ASN A 135 1.61 11.16 15.94
N VAL A 136 1.82 11.63 14.72
CA VAL A 136 1.02 12.71 14.13
C VAL A 136 0.10 12.21 13.02
N VAL A 137 0.52 11.17 12.30
CA VAL A 137 -0.21 10.64 11.12
C VAL A 137 -0.10 9.13 11.12
N GLU A 138 -1.23 8.45 10.90
CA GLU A 138 -1.24 7.00 10.76
C GLU A 138 -0.29 6.55 9.63
N TYR A 139 0.63 5.64 9.93
CA TYR A 139 1.71 5.18 9.04
C TYR A 139 2.63 6.29 8.49
N GLY A 140 2.76 7.40 9.13
CA GLY A 140 3.66 8.53 8.83
C GLY A 140 4.75 8.29 7.77
N ALA A 141 6.01 8.52 8.12
CA ALA A 141 7.15 8.36 7.20
C ALA A 141 7.37 6.91 6.73
N GLU A 142 6.98 5.90 7.51
CA GLU A 142 7.09 4.49 7.12
C GLU A 142 6.22 4.14 5.90
N GLY A 143 4.98 4.64 5.84
CA GLY A 143 4.13 4.50 4.66
C GLY A 143 4.73 5.16 3.42
N TRP A 144 5.39 6.32 3.59
CA TRP A 144 6.10 6.98 2.50
C TRP A 144 7.31 6.18 2.00
N LEU A 145 8.01 5.46 2.86
CA LEU A 145 9.10 4.56 2.44
C LEU A 145 8.57 3.43 1.55
N TRP A 146 7.44 2.82 1.90
CA TRP A 146 6.79 1.82 1.04
C TRP A 146 6.29 2.41 -0.28
N ALA A 147 5.77 3.62 -0.27
CA ALA A 147 5.38 4.32 -1.50
C ALA A 147 6.58 4.67 -2.37
N LEU A 148 7.71 5.07 -1.79
CA LEU A 148 8.96 5.30 -2.51
C LEU A 148 9.47 4.01 -3.16
N PHE A 149 9.40 2.87 -2.45
CA PHE A 149 9.70 1.56 -3.05
C PHE A 149 8.78 1.27 -4.24
N GLY A 150 7.47 1.47 -4.11
CA GLY A 150 6.51 1.28 -5.20
C GLY A 150 6.80 2.16 -6.42
N LEU A 151 7.20 3.41 -6.19
CA LEU A 151 7.61 4.33 -7.26
C LEU A 151 8.88 3.85 -7.98
N CYS A 152 9.91 3.46 -7.23
CA CYS A 152 11.15 2.92 -7.79
C CYS A 152 10.91 1.61 -8.56
N GLN A 153 10.04 0.72 -8.04
CA GLN A 153 9.62 -0.50 -8.73
C GLN A 153 8.94 -0.18 -10.07
N ARG A 154 8.07 0.83 -10.10
CA ARG A 154 7.41 1.26 -11.34
C ARG A 154 8.42 1.79 -12.35
N MET A 155 9.32 2.68 -11.93
CA MET A 155 10.36 3.25 -12.81
C MET A 155 11.27 2.15 -13.37
N TYR A 156 11.61 1.14 -12.56
CA TYR A 156 12.39 -0.01 -13.00
C TYR A 156 11.66 -0.85 -14.06
N VAL A 157 10.38 -1.13 -13.86
CA VAL A 157 9.58 -1.91 -14.81
C VAL A 157 9.40 -1.15 -16.13
N ASP A 158 9.12 0.15 -16.07
CA ASP A 158 8.95 1.00 -17.27
C ASP A 158 10.26 1.09 -18.06
N GLY A 159 11.40 1.29 -17.39
CA GLY A 159 12.72 1.34 -18.03
C GLY A 159 13.10 0.04 -18.76
N ARG A 160 12.81 -1.13 -18.15
CA ARG A 160 13.05 -2.42 -18.80
C ARG A 160 12.13 -2.69 -19.98
N SER A 161 10.92 -2.15 -19.96
CA SER A 161 9.98 -2.29 -21.07
C SER A 161 10.41 -1.47 -22.26
N ALA A 162 10.88 -0.24 -22.04
CA ALA A 162 11.44 0.63 -23.09
C ALA A 162 12.67 -0.02 -23.76
N SER A 163 13.64 -0.49 -22.96
CA SER A 163 14.86 -1.15 -23.48
C SER A 163 14.59 -2.39 -24.34
N LYS A 164 13.49 -3.11 -24.08
CA LYS A 164 13.10 -4.26 -24.91
C LYS A 164 12.51 -3.85 -26.25
N LEU A 165 11.80 -2.73 -26.32
CA LEU A 165 11.22 -2.21 -27.54
C LEU A 165 12.32 -1.62 -28.46
N ASP A 166 13.31 -0.94 -27.89
CA ASP A 166 14.45 -0.40 -28.63
C ASP A 166 15.37 -1.50 -29.18
N GLY A 167 15.52 -2.62 -28.47
CA GLY A 167 16.30 -3.78 -28.94
C GLY A 167 15.67 -4.53 -30.12
N THR A 168 14.40 -4.26 -30.45
CA THR A 168 13.72 -4.79 -31.65
C THR A 168 13.69 -3.80 -32.81
N ALA A 169 13.96 -2.52 -32.56
CA ALA A 169 14.08 -1.47 -33.56
C ALA A 169 15.56 -1.06 -33.70
N GLN A 170 16.27 -1.72 -34.58
CA GLN A 170 17.61 -1.30 -35.02
C GLN A 170 17.51 0.07 -35.68
N SER A 171 18.16 1.07 -35.10
CA SER A 171 18.39 2.43 -35.54
C SER A 171 17.58 3.55 -34.87
N SER A 172 18.06 4.01 -33.74
CA SER A 172 18.13 5.45 -33.47
C SER A 172 19.21 5.68 -32.40
N ASP A 173 20.18 6.53 -32.71
CA ASP A 173 21.29 7.00 -31.87
C ASP A 173 20.84 7.85 -30.67
N THR A 174 19.77 7.48 -30.02
CA THR A 174 19.33 8.12 -28.77
C THR A 174 19.93 7.34 -27.61
N PRO A 175 20.92 7.90 -26.89
CA PRO A 175 21.52 7.20 -25.76
C PRO A 175 20.43 6.88 -24.74
N ALA A 176 20.33 5.59 -24.38
CA ALA A 176 19.46 5.15 -23.31
C ALA A 176 19.71 6.06 -22.08
N HIS A 177 18.66 6.70 -21.58
CA HIS A 177 18.74 7.67 -20.50
C HIS A 177 19.50 7.03 -19.31
N PRO A 178 20.57 7.64 -18.78
CA PRO A 178 21.45 7.03 -17.75
C PRO A 178 20.72 6.67 -16.45
N ILE A 179 19.48 7.11 -16.25
CA ILE A 179 18.62 6.83 -15.08
C ILE A 179 18.34 5.34 -14.86
N THR A 180 18.54 4.50 -15.88
CA THR A 180 18.15 3.08 -15.79
C THR A 180 19.15 2.20 -15.03
N GLN A 181 20.41 2.60 -14.88
CA GLN A 181 21.43 1.76 -14.23
C GLN A 181 21.24 1.70 -12.72
N ASN A 182 20.92 2.81 -12.06
CA ASN A 182 20.83 2.90 -10.61
C ASN A 182 19.45 2.54 -10.05
N ILE A 183 18.39 2.65 -10.85
CA ILE A 183 17.01 2.43 -10.36
C ILE A 183 16.77 1.01 -9.81
N GLY A 184 17.49 0.02 -10.33
CA GLY A 184 17.43 -1.36 -9.84
C GLY A 184 17.94 -1.47 -8.40
N LEU A 185 19.05 -0.78 -8.07
CA LEU A 185 19.61 -0.77 -6.73
C LEU A 185 18.77 0.11 -5.79
N MET A 186 18.35 1.31 -6.22
CA MET A 186 17.46 2.19 -5.46
C MET A 186 16.19 1.47 -5.03
N ARG A 187 15.59 0.69 -5.93
CA ARG A 187 14.42 -0.12 -5.66
C ARG A 187 14.65 -1.13 -4.54
N LEU A 188 15.77 -1.88 -4.58
CA LEU A 188 16.10 -2.88 -3.57
C LEU A 188 16.41 -2.23 -2.22
N LEU A 189 17.11 -1.10 -2.21
CA LEU A 189 17.39 -0.35 -0.99
C LEU A 189 16.12 0.27 -0.40
N ALA A 190 15.24 0.84 -1.24
CA ALA A 190 13.95 1.34 -0.78
C ALA A 190 13.11 0.23 -0.13
N CYS A 191 13.06 -0.96 -0.75
CA CYS A 191 12.39 -2.13 -0.21
C CYS A 191 12.98 -2.54 1.14
N PHE A 192 14.31 -2.65 1.23
CA PHE A 192 15.01 -3.05 2.45
C PHE A 192 14.77 -2.05 3.59
N VAL A 193 14.98 -0.75 3.33
CA VAL A 193 14.77 0.30 4.34
C VAL A 193 13.31 0.34 4.80
N ALA A 194 12.36 0.27 3.86
CA ALA A 194 10.95 0.23 4.19
C ALA A 194 10.58 -0.97 5.07
N ALA A 195 11.08 -2.17 4.73
CA ALA A 195 10.82 -3.38 5.51
C ALA A 195 11.42 -3.32 6.91
N VAL A 196 12.68 -2.87 7.05
CA VAL A 196 13.35 -2.76 8.35
C VAL A 196 12.68 -1.74 9.24
N VAL A 197 12.38 -0.55 8.71
CA VAL A 197 11.71 0.52 9.46
C VAL A 197 10.31 0.07 9.88
N TYR A 198 9.58 -0.57 9.00
CA TYR A 198 8.23 -1.06 9.28
C TYR A 198 8.23 -2.09 10.41
N VAL A 199 9.05 -3.14 10.32
CA VAL A 199 9.15 -4.17 11.38
C VAL A 199 9.55 -3.54 12.71
N TRP A 200 10.46 -2.55 12.69
CA TRP A 200 10.88 -1.84 13.90
C TRP A 200 9.75 -1.03 14.53
N GLN A 201 8.97 -0.30 13.73
CA GLN A 201 7.82 0.48 14.21
C GLN A 201 6.71 -0.42 14.76
N GLU A 202 6.40 -1.51 14.06
CA GLU A 202 5.40 -2.48 14.51
C GLU A 202 5.83 -3.16 15.83
N GLN A 203 7.11 -3.46 16.01
CA GLN A 203 7.63 -3.99 17.27
C GLN A 203 7.47 -2.99 18.43
N ILE A 204 7.66 -1.69 18.18
CA ILE A 204 7.44 -0.64 19.18
C ILE A 204 5.95 -0.52 19.51
N GLY A 205 5.08 -0.56 18.52
CA GLY A 205 3.64 -0.38 18.68
C GLY A 205 2.96 -1.56 19.37
N PHE A 206 3.34 -2.79 19.04
CA PHE A 206 2.64 -4.02 19.49
C PHE A 206 3.41 -4.84 20.53
N SER A 207 4.69 -4.57 20.75
CA SER A 207 5.53 -5.33 21.71
C SER A 207 5.45 -6.85 21.48
N PHE A 208 5.51 -7.28 20.20
CA PHE A 208 5.40 -8.70 19.83
C PHE A 208 6.38 -9.59 20.57
N SER A 209 5.95 -10.78 20.95
CA SER A 209 6.84 -11.83 21.43
C SER A 209 7.86 -12.25 20.36
N GLU A 210 8.93 -12.94 20.76
CA GLU A 210 9.98 -13.37 19.80
C GLU A 210 9.40 -14.19 18.63
N ILE A 211 8.47 -15.10 18.89
CA ILE A 211 7.85 -15.95 17.86
C ILE A 211 6.98 -15.11 16.92
N GLN A 212 6.21 -14.17 17.44
CA GLN A 212 5.38 -13.25 16.68
C GLN A 212 6.25 -12.32 15.82
N LEU A 213 7.33 -11.79 16.39
CA LEU A 213 8.28 -10.95 15.64
C LEU A 213 8.93 -11.72 14.49
N ILE A 214 9.35 -12.97 14.71
CA ILE A 214 9.87 -13.84 13.64
C ILE A 214 8.81 -14.02 12.55
N ALA A 215 7.55 -14.24 12.90
CA ALA A 215 6.47 -14.38 11.95
C ALA A 215 6.23 -13.08 11.14
N VAL A 216 6.27 -11.91 11.80
CA VAL A 216 6.18 -10.59 11.14
C VAL A 216 7.35 -10.41 10.16
N VAL A 217 8.60 -10.67 10.59
CA VAL A 217 9.79 -10.54 9.73
C VAL A 217 9.70 -11.45 8.51
N LEU A 218 9.31 -12.70 8.70
CA LEU A 218 9.13 -13.65 7.59
C LEU A 218 8.00 -13.22 6.65
N GLY A 219 6.86 -12.80 7.21
CA GLY A 219 5.72 -12.32 6.42
C GLY A 219 6.05 -11.09 5.59
N ILE A 220 6.67 -10.07 6.21
CA ILE A 220 7.14 -8.86 5.51
C ILE A 220 8.22 -9.21 4.48
N GLY A 221 9.11 -10.16 4.77
CA GLY A 221 10.13 -10.62 3.82
C GLY A 221 9.51 -11.28 2.58
N VAL A 222 8.59 -12.21 2.76
CA VAL A 222 7.87 -12.89 1.65
C VAL A 222 7.06 -11.89 0.84
N MET A 223 6.32 -10.99 1.52
CA MET A 223 5.58 -9.93 0.85
C MET A 223 6.51 -9.02 0.04
N SER A 224 7.63 -8.58 0.62
CA SER A 224 8.62 -7.72 -0.05
C SER A 224 9.17 -8.36 -1.32
N LEU A 225 9.45 -9.67 -1.29
CA LEU A 225 9.85 -10.43 -2.48
C LEU A 225 8.74 -10.42 -3.54
N GLY A 226 7.49 -10.66 -3.14
CA GLY A 226 6.34 -10.57 -4.03
C GLY A 226 6.20 -9.20 -4.69
N LEU A 227 6.36 -8.12 -3.91
CA LEU A 227 6.31 -6.75 -4.40
C LEU A 227 7.49 -6.40 -5.32
N CYS A 228 8.70 -6.92 -5.06
CA CYS A 228 9.85 -6.80 -5.96
C CYS A 228 9.62 -7.47 -7.32
N LEU A 229 8.82 -8.52 -7.36
CA LEU A 229 8.46 -9.22 -8.60
C LEU A 229 7.19 -8.65 -9.26
N PHE A 230 6.47 -7.78 -8.56
CA PHE A 230 5.19 -7.26 -9.02
C PHE A 230 5.33 -6.46 -10.33
N ARG A 231 4.43 -6.78 -11.26
CA ARG A 231 4.19 -6.04 -12.51
C ARG A 231 2.70 -5.97 -12.74
N ARG A 232 2.22 -4.80 -13.05
CA ARG A 232 0.82 -4.62 -13.44
C ARG A 232 0.60 -5.23 -14.82
N GLY A 233 -0.49 -5.95 -14.98
CA GLY A 233 -0.91 -6.57 -16.23
C GLY A 233 -1.84 -7.75 -15.98
N PRO A 234 -2.40 -8.35 -17.04
CA PRO A 234 -3.26 -9.51 -16.92
C PRO A 234 -2.59 -10.59 -16.09
N SER A 235 -3.32 -11.14 -15.13
CA SER A 235 -2.84 -12.26 -14.32
C SER A 235 -2.70 -13.51 -15.17
N ARG A 236 -1.70 -14.33 -14.87
CA ARG A 236 -1.57 -15.67 -15.48
C ARG A 236 -2.67 -16.63 -15.01
N ILE A 237 -3.22 -16.37 -13.82
CA ILE A 237 -4.31 -17.13 -13.22
C ILE A 237 -5.59 -16.36 -13.49
N GLN A 238 -6.44 -16.88 -14.38
CA GLN A 238 -7.76 -16.33 -14.67
C GLN A 238 -8.80 -17.26 -14.04
N PRO A 239 -9.45 -16.85 -12.93
CA PRO A 239 -10.48 -17.66 -12.30
C PRO A 239 -11.78 -17.66 -13.12
N PRO A 240 -12.75 -18.57 -12.82
CA PRO A 240 -14.08 -18.54 -13.40
C PRO A 240 -14.78 -17.19 -13.21
N GLU A 241 -15.68 -16.83 -14.14
CA GLU A 241 -16.32 -15.51 -14.18
C GLU A 241 -16.88 -14.98 -12.85
N PRO A 242 -17.59 -15.76 -12.02
CA PRO A 242 -18.09 -15.26 -10.75
C PRO A 242 -16.97 -14.76 -9.82
N ILE A 243 -15.86 -15.50 -9.77
CA ILE A 243 -14.70 -15.15 -8.94
C ILE A 243 -13.94 -13.98 -9.57
N ALA A 244 -13.77 -13.97 -10.90
CA ALA A 244 -13.15 -12.86 -11.64
C ALA A 244 -13.91 -11.54 -11.39
N GLY A 245 -15.22 -11.57 -11.45
CA GLY A 245 -16.07 -10.42 -11.15
C GLY A 245 -15.92 -9.93 -9.70
N ALA A 246 -15.89 -10.84 -8.74
CA ALA A 246 -15.68 -10.52 -7.33
C ALA A 246 -14.29 -9.89 -7.08
N LEU A 247 -13.22 -10.47 -7.62
CA LEU A 247 -11.86 -9.92 -7.51
C LEU A 247 -11.75 -8.52 -8.13
N HIS A 248 -12.34 -8.33 -9.29
CA HIS A 248 -12.37 -7.03 -9.96
C HIS A 248 -13.15 -6.00 -9.14
N PHE A 249 -14.32 -6.37 -8.61
CA PHE A 249 -15.13 -5.52 -7.73
C PHE A 249 -14.33 -5.11 -6.48
N ILE A 250 -13.73 -6.07 -5.77
CA ILE A 250 -12.91 -5.81 -4.58
C ILE A 250 -11.72 -4.93 -4.95
N GLY A 251 -11.01 -5.22 -6.05
CA GLY A 251 -9.88 -4.44 -6.52
C GLY A 251 -10.22 -2.98 -6.86
N TRP A 252 -11.45 -2.71 -7.30
CA TRP A 252 -11.95 -1.36 -7.60
C TRP A 252 -12.44 -0.62 -6.37
N HIS A 253 -13.06 -1.32 -5.43
CA HIS A 253 -13.70 -0.76 -4.23
C HIS A 253 -12.92 -1.02 -2.95
N THR A 254 -11.63 -1.32 -3.06
CA THR A 254 -10.78 -1.71 -1.92
C THR A 254 -10.83 -0.70 -0.77
N LEU A 255 -10.76 0.61 -1.07
CA LEU A 255 -10.76 1.64 -0.04
C LEU A 255 -12.15 1.90 0.53
N GLU A 256 -13.20 1.74 -0.26
CA GLU A 256 -14.58 1.81 0.21
C GLU A 256 -14.90 0.63 1.15
N ILE A 257 -14.44 -0.58 0.80
CA ILE A 257 -14.58 -1.78 1.64
C ILE A 257 -13.83 -1.57 2.97
N TYR A 258 -12.59 -1.07 2.92
CA TYR A 258 -11.83 -0.68 4.10
C TYR A 258 -12.61 0.31 4.99
N ALA A 259 -13.10 1.40 4.39
CA ALA A 259 -13.79 2.45 5.13
C ALA A 259 -15.11 1.95 5.78
N ILE A 260 -15.89 1.14 5.06
CA ILE A 260 -17.13 0.56 5.58
C ILE A 260 -16.85 -0.40 6.73
N GLN A 261 -15.83 -1.23 6.59
CA GLN A 261 -15.43 -2.20 7.62
C GLN A 261 -14.97 -1.47 8.88
N LEU A 262 -14.08 -0.50 8.77
CA LEU A 262 -13.57 0.26 9.91
C LEU A 262 -14.69 1.06 10.59
N ALA A 263 -15.49 1.83 9.83
CA ALA A 263 -16.62 2.56 10.38
C ALA A 263 -17.66 1.64 11.05
N GLY A 264 -17.91 0.47 10.48
CA GLY A 264 -18.80 -0.54 11.06
C GLY A 264 -18.28 -1.06 12.41
N SER A 265 -17.00 -1.38 12.50
CA SER A 265 -16.36 -1.84 13.76
C SER A 265 -16.41 -0.75 14.82
N GLU A 266 -16.04 0.48 14.49
CA GLU A 266 -16.09 1.65 15.38
C GLU A 266 -17.51 1.91 15.93
N LEU A 267 -18.53 1.83 15.07
CA LEU A 267 -19.93 2.00 15.48
C LEU A 267 -20.41 0.87 16.37
N ILE A 268 -20.04 -0.38 16.09
CA ILE A 268 -20.41 -1.55 16.92
C ILE A 268 -19.87 -1.39 18.32
N ILE A 269 -18.60 -1.01 18.47
CA ILE A 269 -17.97 -0.79 19.77
C ILE A 269 -18.70 0.28 20.57
N LYS A 270 -19.00 1.41 19.93
CA LYS A 270 -19.65 2.53 20.61
C LYS A 270 -21.09 2.25 21.00
N LEU A 271 -21.85 1.55 20.16
CA LEU A 271 -23.30 1.30 20.36
C LEU A 271 -23.60 -0.01 21.10
N ALA A 272 -22.68 -0.96 21.06
CA ALA A 272 -22.83 -2.27 21.69
C ALA A 272 -21.51 -2.71 22.36
N PRO A 273 -21.03 -1.99 23.39
CA PRO A 273 -19.72 -2.24 24.00
C PRO A 273 -19.57 -3.66 24.59
N ASN A 274 -20.67 -4.33 24.87
CA ASN A 274 -20.67 -5.74 25.31
C ASN A 274 -20.33 -6.76 24.19
N LEU A 275 -20.16 -6.31 22.96
CA LEU A 275 -19.67 -7.12 21.83
C LEU A 275 -18.19 -6.84 21.50
N ALA A 276 -17.57 -5.84 22.14
CA ALA A 276 -16.15 -5.55 22.03
C ALA A 276 -15.36 -6.44 23.01
N ALA A 277 -14.15 -6.82 22.61
CA ALA A 277 -13.22 -7.59 23.42
C ALA A 277 -12.56 -6.70 24.48
#